data_4df8323b595867554e6b94950ba7c02b
#
_entry.id   4df8323b595867554e6b94950ba7c02b
#
_cell.length_a   1.000
_cell.length_b   1.000
_cell.length_c   1.000
_cell.angle_alpha   90.00
_cell.angle_beta   90.00
_cell.angle_gamma   90.00
#
_symmetry.space_group_name_H-M   'P 1'
#
loop_
_entity.id
_entity.type
_entity.pdbx_description
1 polymer ?
#
loop_
_entity_poly.entity_id
_entity_poly.type
_entity_poly.pdbx_seq_one_letter_code
_entity_poly.pdbx_strand_id
1 'polypeptide(L)'
;MKKIIFKTLLLIAFFIVDTGFTQQRADDVVIPKIENPRFKEGKGARILIDQSHNNFHQLNGRFKPFADLMTNDGYQLDSINDIKKLLKNDVLVISNPINQKNIRNWRQPIYNAFSEEDISYIKNWVKKGGKLLLIADHMPFSGAANKLANAFGFDFCDGFAYQAKENRNAPDVFSIQNNRFLNSVISDGTLGEKIDNITTFTGSSFTIPRNAKGILKFKKGDYCLAPEIAWRFNDDTPSTDLENSYQGAILEFGKGKIAVFGEAAMFTAQTITNNSGTYKFGFHSEQAPNNIQFIRNLIFWLSKK
;
A
#
# COMPACT_ATOMS: atom_id res chain seq x y z
N MET A 1 -73.27 29.77 5.79
CA MET A 1 -72.38 28.83 5.10
C MET A 1 -70.96 29.13 5.54
N LYS A 2 -70.41 28.31 6.50
CA LYS A 2 -69.00 28.47 6.98
C LYS A 2 -68.12 27.54 6.17
N LYS A 3 -67.15 28.10 5.43
CA LYS A 3 -66.11 27.35 4.71
C LYS A 3 -65.06 26.90 5.73
N ILE A 4 -64.91 25.60 5.92
CA ILE A 4 -63.85 24.97 6.69
C ILE A 4 -62.66 24.78 5.74
N ILE A 5 -61.55 25.47 6.03
CA ILE A 5 -60.27 25.32 5.29
C ILE A 5 -59.49 24.24 6.02
N PHE A 6 -59.36 23.04 5.38
CA PHE A 6 -58.44 21.98 5.81
C PHE A 6 -57.01 22.37 5.43
N LYS A 7 -56.20 22.70 6.42
CA LYS A 7 -54.73 22.81 6.23
C LYS A 7 -54.11 21.43 6.32
N THR A 8 -53.76 20.86 5.19
CA THR A 8 -52.99 19.63 5.12
C THR A 8 -51.54 19.96 5.50
N LEU A 9 -51.13 19.48 6.68
CA LEU A 9 -49.75 19.57 7.16
C LEU A 9 -48.94 18.45 6.47
N LEU A 10 -48.10 18.81 5.48
CA LEU A 10 -47.20 17.86 4.81
C LEU A 10 -46.01 17.59 5.75
N LEU A 11 -46.01 16.45 6.43
CA LEU A 11 -44.88 15.99 7.25
C LEU A 11 -43.81 15.46 6.31
N ILE A 12 -42.80 16.28 5.99
CA ILE A 12 -41.59 15.81 5.28
C ILE A 12 -40.77 15.07 6.31
N ALA A 13 -40.84 13.74 6.28
CA ALA A 13 -39.94 12.88 7.00
C ALA A 13 -38.56 12.97 6.31
N PHE A 14 -37.65 13.72 6.90
CA PHE A 14 -36.23 13.63 6.55
C PHE A 14 -35.74 12.24 6.96
N PHE A 15 -35.65 11.33 6.00
CA PHE A 15 -34.82 10.13 6.15
C PHE A 15 -33.36 10.59 6.17
N ILE A 16 -32.81 10.76 7.36
CA ILE A 16 -31.36 10.81 7.55
C ILE A 16 -30.87 9.40 7.20
N VAL A 17 -30.43 9.21 5.96
CA VAL A 17 -29.62 8.04 5.60
C VAL A 17 -28.28 8.24 6.31
N ASP A 18 -28.19 7.63 7.49
CA ASP A 18 -26.93 7.51 8.21
C ASP A 18 -26.02 6.63 7.36
N THR A 19 -25.24 7.26 6.46
CA THR A 19 -24.15 6.61 5.73
C THR A 19 -23.06 6.35 6.76
N GLY A 20 -23.25 5.29 7.54
CA GLY A 20 -22.21 4.80 8.42
C GLY A 20 -20.95 4.55 7.58
N PHE A 21 -20.00 5.49 7.63
CA PHE A 21 -18.68 5.29 7.08
C PHE A 21 -18.08 4.09 7.82
N THR A 22 -18.05 2.95 7.15
CA THR A 22 -17.37 1.76 7.63
C THR A 22 -15.88 2.05 7.70
N GLN A 23 -15.41 2.38 8.89
CA GLN A 23 -14.02 2.75 9.08
C GLN A 23 -13.16 1.49 9.05
N GLN A 24 -12.30 1.39 8.05
CA GLN A 24 -11.23 0.40 8.00
C GLN A 24 -10.25 0.64 9.15
N ARG A 25 -10.01 -0.39 9.99
CA ARG A 25 -9.14 -0.32 11.17
C ARG A 25 -8.05 -1.39 11.08
N ALA A 26 -6.92 -1.15 11.75
CA ALA A 26 -5.97 -2.22 12.02
C ALA A 26 -6.69 -3.34 12.80
N ASP A 27 -6.38 -4.59 12.47
CA ASP A 27 -6.80 -5.73 13.30
C ASP A 27 -5.74 -5.94 14.38
N ASP A 28 -6.01 -5.41 15.56
CA ASP A 28 -5.09 -5.50 16.71
C ASP A 28 -5.04 -6.90 17.35
N VAL A 29 -5.94 -7.81 16.93
CA VAL A 29 -6.14 -9.11 17.57
C VAL A 29 -5.24 -10.20 16.99
N VAL A 30 -4.74 -10.06 15.77
CA VAL A 30 -4.02 -11.13 15.07
C VAL A 30 -2.56 -10.75 14.81
N ILE A 31 -1.71 -11.04 15.78
CA ILE A 31 -0.27 -11.08 15.56
C ILE A 31 0.07 -12.54 15.23
N PRO A 32 0.49 -12.88 13.98
CA PRO A 32 0.89 -14.23 13.67
C PRO A 32 2.11 -14.61 14.51
N LYS A 33 1.99 -15.70 15.24
CA LYS A 33 3.15 -16.28 15.91
C LYS A 33 4.10 -16.82 14.85
N ILE A 34 5.33 -16.33 14.84
CA ILE A 34 6.39 -16.82 13.98
C ILE A 34 7.13 -17.93 14.75
N GLU A 35 7.00 -19.17 14.34
CA GLU A 35 7.66 -20.31 14.99
C GLU A 35 9.18 -20.24 14.82
N ASN A 36 9.64 -19.84 13.63
CA ASN A 36 11.05 -19.73 13.27
C ASN A 36 11.39 -18.28 12.87
N PRO A 37 11.64 -17.37 13.82
CA PRO A 37 12.01 -15.99 13.52
C PRO A 37 13.40 -15.94 12.86
N ARG A 38 13.59 -14.99 11.94
CA ARG A 38 14.86 -14.81 11.21
C ARG A 38 16.01 -14.40 12.11
N PHE A 39 15.70 -13.63 13.14
CA PHE A 39 16.68 -13.16 14.11
C PHE A 39 16.20 -13.44 15.53
N LYS A 40 17.13 -13.53 16.46
CA LYS A 40 16.79 -13.39 17.88
C LYS A 40 16.17 -12.03 18.11
N GLU A 41 15.31 -11.91 19.08
CA GLU A 41 14.61 -10.66 19.43
C GLU A 41 15.55 -9.45 19.41
N GLY A 42 15.19 -8.44 18.64
CA GLY A 42 15.93 -7.17 18.49
C GLY A 42 17.35 -7.29 17.91
N LYS A 43 17.71 -8.40 17.25
CA LYS A 43 19.03 -8.57 16.60
C LYS A 43 18.99 -8.38 15.10
N GLY A 44 17.81 -8.24 14.50
CA GLY A 44 17.64 -7.87 13.10
C GLY A 44 17.94 -6.38 12.84
N ALA A 45 17.85 -5.99 11.57
CA ALA A 45 18.03 -4.59 11.17
C ALA A 45 16.97 -3.68 11.83
N ARG A 46 17.29 -2.39 11.94
CA ARG A 46 16.35 -1.36 12.36
C ARG A 46 15.43 -0.98 11.19
N ILE A 47 14.12 -1.10 11.41
CA ILE A 47 13.06 -0.72 10.47
C ILE A 47 12.36 0.50 11.05
N LEU A 48 12.32 1.57 10.27
CA LEU A 48 11.73 2.85 10.65
C LEU A 48 10.52 3.15 9.79
N ILE A 49 9.36 3.28 10.42
CA ILE A 49 8.12 3.68 9.74
C ILE A 49 8.05 5.20 9.72
N ASP A 50 8.03 5.76 8.52
CA ASP A 50 7.92 7.19 8.29
C ASP A 50 6.59 7.74 8.81
N GLN A 51 6.67 8.84 9.57
CA GLN A 51 5.53 9.60 10.07
C GLN A 51 5.68 11.11 9.77
N SER A 52 6.68 11.51 8.95
CA SER A 52 6.97 12.91 8.62
C SER A 52 6.19 13.45 7.42
N HIS A 53 5.59 12.58 6.62
CA HIS A 53 4.88 12.96 5.39
C HIS A 53 3.37 12.72 5.47
N ASN A 54 2.77 12.98 6.65
CA ASN A 54 1.36 12.76 6.96
C ASN A 54 0.88 11.34 6.58
N ASN A 55 1.73 10.35 6.73
CA ASN A 55 1.50 8.98 6.31
C ASN A 55 0.20 8.42 6.89
N PHE A 56 -0.65 7.87 6.00
CA PHE A 56 -1.91 7.27 6.39
C PHE A 56 -1.71 5.98 7.20
N HIS A 57 -0.58 5.31 6.99
CA HIS A 57 -0.15 4.13 7.73
C HIS A 57 0.99 4.49 8.69
N GLN A 58 0.69 4.52 9.97
CA GLN A 58 1.62 4.85 11.05
C GLN A 58 1.92 3.63 11.91
N LEU A 59 3.04 3.65 12.65
CA LEU A 59 3.53 2.55 13.49
C LEU A 59 2.45 2.02 14.46
N ASN A 60 1.82 2.92 15.21
CA ASN A 60 0.77 2.58 16.18
C ASN A 60 -0.64 2.75 15.59
N GLY A 61 -0.75 2.78 14.27
CA GLY A 61 -1.99 2.90 13.52
C GLY A 61 -2.25 1.68 12.65
N ARG A 62 -2.63 1.92 11.38
CA ARG A 62 -2.92 0.84 10.43
C ARG A 62 -1.74 -0.07 10.12
N PHE A 63 -0.51 0.32 10.41
CA PHE A 63 0.69 -0.49 10.22
C PHE A 63 1.18 -1.19 11.50
N LYS A 64 0.42 -1.11 12.60
CA LYS A 64 0.74 -1.86 13.81
C LYS A 64 0.88 -3.37 13.56
N PRO A 65 -0.02 -4.05 12.80
CA PRO A 65 0.16 -5.47 12.49
C PRO A 65 1.47 -5.79 11.72
N PHE A 66 1.89 -4.90 10.80
CA PHE A 66 3.19 -5.03 10.14
C PHE A 66 4.35 -4.90 11.14
N ALA A 67 4.27 -3.91 12.02
CA ALA A 67 5.30 -3.67 13.04
C ALA A 67 5.41 -4.87 13.99
N ASP A 68 4.28 -5.40 14.45
CA ASP A 68 4.24 -6.58 15.33
C ASP A 68 4.80 -7.82 14.61
N LEU A 69 4.44 -8.03 13.34
CA LEU A 69 4.98 -9.12 12.52
C LEU A 69 6.51 -9.06 12.42
N MET A 70 7.06 -7.89 12.13
CA MET A 70 8.50 -7.71 11.98
C MET A 70 9.23 -7.78 13.33
N THR A 71 8.62 -7.28 14.40
CA THR A 71 9.16 -7.44 15.77
C THR A 71 9.24 -8.91 16.14
N ASN A 72 8.18 -9.70 15.85
CA ASN A 72 8.16 -11.14 16.10
C ASN A 72 9.17 -11.91 15.22
N ASP A 73 9.56 -11.37 14.07
CA ASP A 73 10.62 -11.93 13.21
C ASP A 73 12.04 -11.46 13.61
N GLY A 74 12.14 -10.71 14.73
CA GLY A 74 13.39 -10.33 15.42
C GLY A 74 14.01 -9.01 14.96
N TYR A 75 13.29 -8.17 14.17
CA TYR A 75 13.73 -6.83 13.77
C TYR A 75 13.51 -5.79 14.88
N GLN A 76 14.20 -4.65 14.78
CA GLN A 76 14.00 -3.50 15.65
C GLN A 76 13.05 -2.51 14.97
N LEU A 77 11.85 -2.31 15.53
CA LEU A 77 10.83 -1.43 14.98
C LEU A 77 10.77 -0.11 15.73
N ASP A 78 10.71 1.00 14.97
CA ASP A 78 10.46 2.33 15.51
C ASP A 78 9.81 3.21 14.43
N SER A 79 9.37 4.40 14.79
CA SER A 79 8.93 5.42 13.85
C SER A 79 9.99 6.51 13.68
N ILE A 80 9.90 7.24 12.55
CA ILE A 80 10.77 8.38 12.31
C ILE A 80 9.94 9.59 11.83
N ASN A 81 10.17 10.74 12.49
CA ASN A 81 9.53 12.02 12.17
C ASN A 81 10.51 13.03 11.54
N ASP A 82 11.74 12.61 11.31
CA ASP A 82 12.79 13.41 10.67
C ASP A 82 13.72 12.45 9.92
N ILE A 83 13.55 12.39 8.60
CA ILE A 83 14.33 11.49 7.75
C ILE A 83 15.84 11.77 7.76
N LYS A 84 16.26 12.96 8.19
CA LYS A 84 17.69 13.32 8.32
C LYS A 84 18.40 12.52 9.44
N LYS A 85 17.66 11.85 10.31
CA LYS A 85 18.17 10.96 11.36
C LYS A 85 18.39 9.51 10.93
N LEU A 86 18.15 9.20 9.64
CA LEU A 86 18.38 7.86 9.09
C LEU A 86 19.86 7.48 9.16
N LEU A 87 20.13 6.25 9.61
CA LEU A 87 21.44 5.65 9.56
C LEU A 87 21.61 4.86 8.26
N LYS A 88 22.85 4.59 7.86
CA LYS A 88 23.18 3.96 6.57
C LYS A 88 22.51 2.61 6.35
N ASN A 89 22.32 1.82 7.40
CA ASN A 89 21.81 0.45 7.29
C ASN A 89 20.33 0.31 7.70
N ASP A 90 19.65 1.41 7.95
CA ASP A 90 18.22 1.39 8.28
C ASP A 90 17.39 0.91 7.07
N VAL A 91 16.25 0.35 7.36
CA VAL A 91 15.16 0.13 6.42
C VAL A 91 14.10 1.20 6.69
N LEU A 92 13.94 2.14 5.77
CA LEU A 92 12.87 3.13 5.82
C LEU A 92 11.63 2.58 5.13
N VAL A 93 10.50 2.57 5.83
CA VAL A 93 9.19 2.21 5.29
C VAL A 93 8.36 3.48 5.18
N ILE A 94 8.07 3.90 3.95
CA ILE A 94 7.13 4.99 3.65
C ILE A 94 5.86 4.34 3.12
N SER A 95 4.75 4.48 3.86
CA SER A 95 3.48 3.89 3.46
C SER A 95 2.38 4.95 3.41
N ASN A 96 1.79 5.09 2.24
CA ASN A 96 0.68 6.01 1.96
C ASN A 96 0.97 7.44 2.44
N PRO A 97 2.05 8.09 1.97
CA PRO A 97 2.30 9.50 2.24
C PRO A 97 1.21 10.35 1.59
N ILE A 98 0.89 11.49 2.19
CA ILE A 98 -0.10 12.40 1.64
C ILE A 98 0.29 13.87 1.89
N ASN A 99 0.04 14.73 0.90
CA ASN A 99 0.24 16.15 1.10
C ASN A 99 -0.82 16.73 2.05
N GLN A 100 -0.43 17.70 2.86
CA GLN A 100 -1.32 18.41 3.80
C GLN A 100 -2.62 18.92 3.13
N LYS A 101 -2.55 19.37 1.89
CA LYS A 101 -3.70 19.89 1.12
C LYS A 101 -4.71 18.81 0.73
N ASN A 102 -4.27 17.55 0.67
CA ASN A 102 -5.13 16.41 0.34
C ASN A 102 -5.58 15.61 1.57
N ILE A 103 -5.17 15.97 2.78
CA ILE A 103 -5.74 15.36 3.98
C ILE A 103 -7.24 15.65 4.02
N ARG A 104 -8.08 14.60 4.09
CA ARG A 104 -9.55 14.68 4.02
C ARG A 104 -10.12 15.29 2.71
N ASN A 105 -9.27 15.54 1.72
CA ASN A 105 -9.66 16.04 0.41
C ASN A 105 -9.01 15.22 -0.70
N TRP A 106 -9.53 14.04 -0.95
CA TRP A 106 -9.02 13.10 -1.94
C TRP A 106 -9.58 13.41 -3.34
N ARG A 107 -9.28 14.63 -3.81
CA ARG A 107 -9.69 15.17 -5.09
C ARG A 107 -8.47 15.75 -5.83
N GLN A 108 -8.48 15.64 -7.15
CA GLN A 108 -7.50 16.30 -8.01
C GLN A 108 -7.52 17.86 -7.82
N PRO A 109 -6.36 18.52 -7.92
CA PRO A 109 -5.03 17.92 -8.11
C PRO A 109 -4.49 17.28 -6.84
N ILE A 110 -3.82 16.14 -7.00
CA ILE A 110 -3.06 15.53 -5.90
C ILE A 110 -1.68 16.17 -5.83
N TYR A 111 -1.36 16.71 -4.67
CA TYR A 111 -0.08 17.38 -4.43
C TYR A 111 0.96 16.38 -3.92
N ASN A 112 2.22 16.58 -4.32
CA ASN A 112 3.34 15.79 -3.85
C ASN A 112 3.51 15.91 -2.32
N ALA A 113 3.77 14.77 -1.64
CA ALA A 113 3.95 14.73 -0.19
C ALA A 113 5.35 15.17 0.25
N PHE A 114 6.34 15.14 -0.64
CA PHE A 114 7.75 15.36 -0.34
C PHE A 114 8.25 16.70 -0.86
N SER A 115 9.11 17.37 -0.12
CA SER A 115 9.89 18.48 -0.64
C SER A 115 11.00 17.99 -1.58
N GLU A 116 11.54 18.86 -2.43
CA GLU A 116 12.70 18.52 -3.28
C GLU A 116 13.95 18.18 -2.44
N GLU A 117 14.05 18.76 -1.24
CA GLU A 117 15.11 18.43 -0.28
C GLU A 117 14.95 17.00 0.25
N ASP A 118 13.73 16.58 0.63
CA ASP A 118 13.45 15.23 1.11
C ASP A 118 13.75 14.20 0.03
N ILE A 119 13.30 14.46 -1.21
CA ILE A 119 13.55 13.59 -2.37
C ILE A 119 15.06 13.43 -2.59
N SER A 120 15.79 14.54 -2.62
CA SER A 120 17.25 14.54 -2.81
C SER A 120 17.96 13.81 -1.67
N TYR A 121 17.53 14.03 -0.43
CA TYR A 121 18.08 13.36 0.75
C TYR A 121 17.85 11.85 0.69
N ILE A 122 16.63 11.40 0.50
CA ILE A 122 16.27 9.96 0.43
C ILE A 122 17.04 9.29 -0.72
N LYS A 123 17.07 9.91 -1.92
CA LYS A 123 17.80 9.37 -3.07
C LYS A 123 19.29 9.18 -2.77
N ASN A 124 19.92 10.18 -2.19
CA ASN A 124 21.34 10.13 -1.83
C ASN A 124 21.61 9.12 -0.70
N TRP A 125 20.72 9.04 0.29
CA TRP A 125 20.83 8.08 1.38
C TRP A 125 20.72 6.64 0.86
N VAL A 126 19.75 6.33 -0.02
CA VAL A 126 19.66 5.01 -0.67
C VAL A 126 20.92 4.73 -1.48
N LYS A 127 21.38 5.68 -2.33
CA LYS A 127 22.60 5.51 -3.13
C LYS A 127 23.84 5.14 -2.29
N LYS A 128 23.90 5.61 -1.04
CA LYS A 128 24.97 5.33 -0.08
C LYS A 128 24.79 4.02 0.71
N GLY A 129 23.69 3.31 0.56
CA GLY A 129 23.45 2.01 1.18
C GLY A 129 22.19 1.92 2.04
N GLY A 130 21.37 2.98 2.10
CA GLY A 130 20.04 2.95 2.71
C GLY A 130 19.08 1.98 1.99
N LYS A 131 18.03 1.55 2.66
CA LYS A 131 17.03 0.61 2.13
C LYS A 131 15.65 1.22 2.24
N LEU A 132 14.95 1.34 1.12
CA LEU A 132 13.63 1.96 1.05
C LEU A 132 12.57 0.92 0.66
N LEU A 133 11.51 0.85 1.47
CA LEU A 133 10.23 0.28 1.08
C LEU A 133 9.25 1.44 0.89
N LEU A 134 8.90 1.73 -0.37
CA LEU A 134 7.91 2.74 -0.73
C LEU A 134 6.61 2.03 -1.10
N ILE A 135 5.55 2.31 -0.36
CA ILE A 135 4.21 1.81 -0.59
C ILE A 135 3.30 3.00 -0.86
N ALA A 136 2.66 3.01 -2.02
CA ALA A 136 1.70 4.04 -2.39
C ALA A 136 0.49 3.39 -3.05
N ASP A 137 -0.56 3.27 -2.26
CA ASP A 137 -1.84 2.67 -2.61
C ASP A 137 -2.55 3.52 -3.70
N HIS A 138 -3.82 3.23 -3.97
CA HIS A 138 -4.64 4.00 -4.91
C HIS A 138 -4.59 5.52 -4.64
N MET A 139 -5.14 6.32 -5.57
CA MET A 139 -5.35 7.76 -5.36
C MET A 139 -5.94 8.04 -3.96
N PRO A 140 -5.40 9.00 -3.18
CA PRO A 140 -4.42 10.02 -3.57
C PRO A 140 -2.95 9.64 -3.28
N PHE A 141 -2.68 8.47 -2.72
CA PHE A 141 -1.36 8.12 -2.19
C PHE A 141 -0.33 7.92 -3.31
N SER A 142 -0.74 7.30 -4.43
CA SER A 142 0.09 7.12 -5.62
C SER A 142 0.54 8.46 -6.19
N GLY A 143 -0.37 9.41 -6.38
CA GLY A 143 -0.04 10.76 -6.85
C GLY A 143 0.87 11.51 -5.87
N ALA A 144 0.59 11.42 -4.58
CA ALA A 144 1.38 12.09 -3.55
C ALA A 144 2.81 11.53 -3.42
N ALA A 145 3.03 10.26 -3.75
CA ALA A 145 4.34 9.59 -3.72
C ALA A 145 5.11 9.72 -5.04
N ASN A 146 4.46 10.12 -6.14
CA ASN A 146 4.98 9.94 -7.48
C ASN A 146 6.30 10.68 -7.74
N LYS A 147 6.49 11.89 -7.24
CA LYS A 147 7.77 12.59 -7.39
C LYS A 147 8.95 11.86 -6.73
N LEU A 148 8.74 11.27 -5.55
CA LEU A 148 9.78 10.46 -4.91
C LEU A 148 10.04 9.19 -5.72
N ALA A 149 9.01 8.51 -6.21
CA ALA A 149 9.12 7.33 -7.04
C ALA A 149 9.87 7.63 -8.35
N ASN A 150 9.53 8.74 -9.02
CA ASN A 150 10.18 9.22 -10.24
C ASN A 150 11.68 9.50 -10.05
N ALA A 151 12.11 9.91 -8.87
CA ALA A 151 13.53 10.10 -8.59
C ALA A 151 14.35 8.78 -8.73
N PHE A 152 13.68 7.63 -8.67
CA PHE A 152 14.24 6.30 -8.88
C PHE A 152 13.81 5.66 -10.22
N GLY A 153 13.00 6.37 -11.02
CA GLY A 153 12.54 5.94 -12.34
C GLY A 153 11.24 5.14 -12.34
N PHE A 154 10.53 5.08 -11.22
CA PHE A 154 9.17 4.51 -11.15
C PHE A 154 8.15 5.62 -11.41
N ASP A 155 7.06 5.31 -12.12
CA ASP A 155 6.02 6.29 -12.44
C ASP A 155 4.63 5.69 -12.16
N PHE A 156 3.97 6.23 -11.13
CA PHE A 156 2.67 5.74 -10.67
C PHE A 156 1.51 6.22 -11.55
N CYS A 157 0.55 5.35 -11.78
CA CYS A 157 -0.81 5.76 -12.14
C CYS A 157 -1.48 6.35 -10.89
N ASP A 158 -1.83 7.64 -10.92
CA ASP A 158 -2.59 8.26 -9.82
C ASP A 158 -4.07 7.87 -9.91
N GLY A 159 -4.36 6.63 -9.61
CA GLY A 159 -5.67 6.02 -9.79
C GLY A 159 -5.84 4.71 -9.03
N PHE A 160 -6.72 3.90 -9.55
CA PHE A 160 -7.12 2.60 -9.01
C PHE A 160 -6.85 1.51 -10.05
N ALA A 161 -5.91 0.63 -9.77
CA ALA A 161 -5.54 -0.46 -10.67
C ALA A 161 -6.38 -1.71 -10.39
N TYR A 162 -6.85 -2.35 -11.47
CA TYR A 162 -7.67 -3.55 -11.44
C TYR A 162 -7.17 -4.58 -12.44
N GLN A 163 -7.18 -5.84 -12.04
CA GLN A 163 -7.13 -6.94 -12.99
C GLN A 163 -8.48 -7.05 -13.72
N ALA A 164 -8.44 -7.35 -15.02
CA ALA A 164 -9.65 -7.62 -15.79
C ALA A 164 -10.29 -8.95 -15.31
N LYS A 165 -11.44 -8.86 -14.66
CA LYS A 165 -12.20 -9.97 -14.10
C LYS A 165 -13.66 -9.59 -13.92
N GLU A 166 -14.56 -10.61 -13.87
CA GLU A 166 -16.01 -10.39 -13.72
C GLU A 166 -16.38 -9.60 -12.46
N ASN A 167 -15.80 -9.98 -11.32
CA ASN A 167 -16.02 -9.23 -10.07
C ASN A 167 -14.85 -8.30 -9.78
N ARG A 168 -14.98 -7.04 -10.19
CA ARG A 168 -13.97 -6.00 -9.95
C ARG A 168 -13.62 -5.80 -8.47
N ASN A 169 -14.57 -6.05 -7.56
CA ASN A 169 -14.37 -5.84 -6.13
C ASN A 169 -13.71 -7.02 -5.41
N ALA A 170 -13.53 -8.16 -6.10
CA ALA A 170 -12.77 -9.27 -5.55
C ALA A 170 -11.28 -8.88 -5.45
N PRO A 171 -10.53 -9.42 -4.47
CA PRO A 171 -9.10 -9.22 -4.40
C PRO A 171 -8.37 -9.63 -5.68
N ASP A 172 -7.28 -8.96 -6.01
CA ASP A 172 -6.42 -9.30 -7.12
C ASP A 172 -5.43 -10.40 -6.73
N VAL A 173 -5.31 -11.44 -7.56
CA VAL A 173 -4.38 -12.55 -7.33
C VAL A 173 -3.26 -12.50 -8.37
N PHE A 174 -2.04 -12.32 -7.88
CA PHE A 174 -0.83 -12.47 -8.67
C PHE A 174 -0.24 -13.85 -8.38
N SER A 175 -0.18 -14.72 -9.37
CA SER A 175 0.37 -16.07 -9.22
C SER A 175 1.33 -16.42 -10.35
N ILE A 176 2.16 -17.45 -10.12
CA ILE A 176 3.02 -18.02 -11.16
C ILE A 176 2.16 -18.63 -12.27
N GLN A 177 1.07 -19.29 -11.91
CA GLN A 177 0.15 -19.96 -12.86
C GLN A 177 -0.51 -18.97 -13.81
N ASN A 178 -0.87 -17.78 -13.34
CA ASN A 178 -1.44 -16.75 -14.20
C ASN A 178 -0.37 -15.82 -14.82
N ASN A 179 0.94 -16.09 -14.63
CA ASN A 179 2.07 -15.31 -15.12
C ASN A 179 2.03 -13.84 -14.67
N ARG A 180 1.47 -13.54 -13.48
CA ARG A 180 1.44 -12.20 -12.88
C ARG A 180 2.43 -12.07 -11.73
N PHE A 181 2.75 -13.15 -11.02
CA PHE A 181 3.80 -13.23 -10.02
C PHE A 181 5.09 -13.71 -10.69
N LEU A 182 6.02 -12.79 -10.86
CA LEU A 182 7.26 -13.06 -11.58
C LEU A 182 8.30 -13.68 -10.65
N ASN A 183 9.02 -14.68 -11.14
CA ASN A 183 10.07 -15.35 -10.37
C ASN A 183 11.17 -14.36 -9.96
N SER A 184 11.53 -14.39 -8.68
CA SER A 184 12.53 -13.49 -8.10
C SER A 184 13.14 -14.12 -6.85
N VAL A 185 14.24 -13.57 -6.35
CA VAL A 185 14.84 -13.99 -5.07
C VAL A 185 13.87 -13.87 -3.88
N ILE A 186 12.80 -13.09 -4.02
CA ILE A 186 11.76 -12.95 -3.00
C ILE A 186 10.84 -14.19 -2.97
N SER A 187 10.63 -14.83 -4.14
CA SER A 187 9.63 -15.90 -4.31
C SER A 187 10.21 -17.28 -4.53
N ASP A 188 11.47 -17.41 -4.94
CA ASP A 188 12.07 -18.66 -5.44
C ASP A 188 12.56 -19.64 -4.34
N GLY A 189 12.44 -19.25 -3.08
CA GLY A 189 12.94 -20.05 -1.94
C GLY A 189 14.34 -19.67 -1.46
N THR A 190 15.04 -18.75 -2.15
CA THR A 190 16.41 -18.33 -1.77
C THR A 190 16.44 -17.60 -0.41
N LEU A 191 15.41 -16.85 -0.10
CA LEU A 191 15.34 -16.01 1.11
C LEU A 191 14.39 -16.53 2.19
N GLY A 192 13.81 -17.70 2.01
CA GLY A 192 12.83 -18.29 2.92
C GLY A 192 11.98 -19.32 2.17
N GLU A 193 10.77 -19.56 2.61
CA GLU A 193 9.87 -20.46 1.90
C GLU A 193 9.53 -19.92 0.49
N LYS A 194 9.40 -20.87 -0.45
CA LYS A 194 8.97 -20.57 -1.80
C LYS A 194 7.51 -20.09 -1.79
N ILE A 195 7.22 -19.10 -2.63
CA ILE A 195 5.90 -18.50 -2.74
C ILE A 195 5.46 -18.55 -4.19
N ASP A 196 4.23 -18.90 -4.47
CA ASP A 196 3.68 -19.05 -5.81
C ASP A 196 2.53 -18.09 -6.13
N ASN A 197 1.96 -17.42 -5.12
CA ASN A 197 0.93 -16.40 -5.30
C ASN A 197 0.93 -15.36 -4.17
N ILE A 198 0.42 -14.17 -4.51
CA ILE A 198 0.16 -13.04 -3.61
C ILE A 198 -1.22 -12.49 -3.90
N THR A 199 -1.91 -12.06 -2.85
CA THR A 199 -3.21 -11.41 -2.95
C THR A 199 -3.11 -9.94 -2.53
N THR A 200 -3.70 -9.05 -3.32
CA THR A 200 -3.82 -7.61 -3.05
C THR A 200 -5.28 -7.17 -3.05
N PHE A 201 -5.61 -6.04 -2.41
CA PHE A 201 -6.99 -5.68 -2.06
C PHE A 201 -7.44 -4.34 -2.66
N THR A 202 -7.00 -4.01 -3.83
CA THR A 202 -7.06 -2.76 -4.56
C THR A 202 -5.66 -2.12 -4.55
N GLY A 203 -5.50 -0.97 -5.15
CA GLY A 203 -4.21 -0.28 -5.15
C GLY A 203 -4.00 0.51 -6.41
N SER A 204 -2.77 0.92 -6.64
CA SER A 204 -2.32 1.56 -7.87
C SER A 204 -1.38 0.65 -8.65
N SER A 205 -0.94 1.15 -9.80
CA SER A 205 0.08 0.54 -10.63
C SER A 205 1.17 1.55 -10.93
N PHE A 206 2.30 1.06 -11.44
CA PHE A 206 3.40 1.92 -11.89
C PHE A 206 4.21 1.26 -13.00
N THR A 207 4.90 2.09 -13.80
CA THR A 207 5.95 1.64 -14.71
C THR A 207 7.29 1.57 -13.97
N ILE A 208 8.22 0.75 -14.48
CA ILE A 208 9.50 0.51 -13.82
C ILE A 208 10.69 0.94 -14.69
N PRO A 209 11.81 1.40 -14.13
CA PRO A 209 13.03 1.63 -14.90
C PRO A 209 13.63 0.32 -15.40
N ARG A 210 14.39 0.38 -16.50
CA ARG A 210 14.95 -0.80 -17.19
C ARG A 210 15.73 -1.75 -16.27
N ASN A 211 16.40 -1.22 -15.26
CA ASN A 211 17.22 -1.99 -14.32
C ASN A 211 16.46 -2.47 -13.07
N ALA A 212 15.18 -2.16 -12.95
CA ALA A 212 14.33 -2.73 -11.89
C ALA A 212 13.84 -4.13 -12.29
N LYS A 213 13.54 -4.95 -11.29
CA LYS A 213 12.93 -6.26 -11.44
C LYS A 213 11.48 -6.20 -10.97
N GLY A 214 10.54 -6.36 -11.93
CA GLY A 214 9.12 -6.49 -11.62
C GLY A 214 8.85 -7.78 -10.84
N ILE A 215 7.91 -7.72 -9.92
CA ILE A 215 7.46 -8.86 -9.10
C ILE A 215 5.99 -9.15 -9.32
N LEU A 216 5.13 -8.13 -9.17
CA LEU A 216 3.69 -8.23 -9.41
C LEU A 216 3.37 -7.48 -10.71
N LYS A 217 3.00 -8.22 -11.78
CA LYS A 217 2.83 -7.67 -13.12
C LYS A 217 1.37 -7.68 -13.55
N PHE A 218 0.90 -6.55 -14.07
CA PHE A 218 -0.36 -6.46 -14.79
C PHE A 218 -0.22 -7.00 -16.22
N LYS A 219 -1.35 -7.23 -16.89
CA LYS A 219 -1.42 -7.75 -18.25
C LYS A 219 -2.27 -6.83 -19.12
N LYS A 220 -2.20 -7.07 -20.41
CA LYS A 220 -3.11 -6.43 -21.39
C LYS A 220 -4.56 -6.67 -21.00
N GLY A 221 -5.36 -5.61 -21.01
CA GLY A 221 -6.75 -5.59 -20.58
C GLY A 221 -6.96 -5.28 -19.09
N ASP A 222 -5.91 -5.38 -18.25
CA ASP A 222 -5.97 -4.77 -16.92
C ASP A 222 -5.94 -3.24 -17.06
N TYR A 223 -6.51 -2.52 -16.12
CA TYR A 223 -6.70 -1.08 -16.28
C TYR A 223 -6.53 -0.31 -14.97
N CYS A 224 -6.12 0.95 -15.11
CA CYS A 224 -6.11 1.94 -14.04
C CYS A 224 -7.20 2.97 -14.31
N LEU A 225 -8.10 3.17 -13.36
CA LEU A 225 -9.09 4.24 -13.36
C LEU A 225 -8.56 5.43 -12.57
N ALA A 226 -8.50 6.61 -13.20
CA ALA A 226 -8.03 7.85 -12.59
C ALA A 226 -9.19 8.85 -12.40
N PRO A 227 -10.02 8.72 -11.34
CA PRO A 227 -11.15 9.60 -11.11
C PRO A 227 -10.73 10.98 -10.62
N GLU A 228 -11.58 11.99 -10.81
CA GLU A 228 -11.37 13.32 -10.22
C GLU A 228 -11.45 13.32 -8.70
N ILE A 229 -12.35 12.50 -8.14
CA ILE A 229 -12.53 12.29 -6.69
C ILE A 229 -12.36 10.81 -6.41
N ALA A 230 -11.49 10.46 -5.46
CA ALA A 230 -11.25 9.06 -5.09
C ALA A 230 -12.57 8.34 -4.77
N TRP A 231 -12.69 7.10 -5.29
CA TRP A 231 -13.85 6.22 -5.15
C TRP A 231 -15.13 6.68 -5.88
N ARG A 232 -15.08 7.76 -6.66
CA ARG A 232 -16.21 8.21 -7.51
C ARG A 232 -15.92 7.93 -8.97
N PHE A 233 -16.51 6.88 -9.48
CA PHE A 233 -16.34 6.44 -10.86
C PHE A 233 -17.63 6.65 -11.66
N ASN A 234 -17.48 7.03 -12.94
CA ASN A 234 -18.54 7.13 -13.92
C ASN A 234 -18.00 6.68 -15.28
N ASP A 235 -18.82 6.73 -16.32
CA ASP A 235 -18.45 6.27 -17.68
C ASP A 235 -17.33 7.12 -18.31
N ASP A 236 -17.18 8.37 -17.89
CA ASP A 236 -16.15 9.31 -18.35
C ASP A 236 -14.84 9.23 -17.54
N THR A 237 -14.78 8.36 -16.51
CA THR A 237 -13.57 8.21 -15.69
C THR A 237 -12.40 7.75 -16.57
N PRO A 238 -11.29 8.52 -16.65
CA PRO A 238 -10.14 8.14 -17.47
C PRO A 238 -9.62 6.75 -17.11
N SER A 239 -9.37 5.94 -18.13
CA SER A 239 -8.85 4.58 -18.01
C SER A 239 -7.59 4.40 -18.82
N THR A 240 -6.58 3.73 -18.26
CA THR A 240 -5.31 3.42 -18.92
C THR A 240 -5.06 1.91 -18.87
N ASP A 241 -4.69 1.30 -19.99
CA ASP A 241 -4.26 -0.10 -20.03
C ASP A 241 -2.95 -0.32 -19.27
N LEU A 242 -2.84 -1.44 -18.57
CA LEU A 242 -1.72 -1.75 -17.69
C LEU A 242 -0.77 -2.83 -18.23
N GLU A 243 -0.75 -3.11 -19.52
CA GLU A 243 0.05 -4.18 -20.13
C GLU A 243 1.52 -4.18 -19.70
N ASN A 244 2.12 -3.00 -19.51
CA ASN A 244 3.52 -2.82 -19.13
C ASN A 244 3.69 -2.27 -17.70
N SER A 245 2.69 -2.44 -16.87
CA SER A 245 2.67 -1.90 -15.52
C SER A 245 2.79 -3.00 -14.46
N TYR A 246 3.16 -2.57 -13.26
CA TYR A 246 3.43 -3.44 -12.12
C TYR A 246 2.73 -2.89 -10.87
N GLN A 247 2.46 -3.78 -9.93
CA GLN A 247 2.03 -3.40 -8.57
C GLN A 247 3.12 -3.65 -7.52
N GLY A 248 4.18 -4.39 -7.89
CA GLY A 248 5.34 -4.64 -7.04
C GLY A 248 6.62 -4.80 -7.84
N ALA A 249 7.70 -4.16 -7.41
CA ALA A 249 9.02 -4.26 -8.03
C ALA A 249 10.14 -3.97 -7.04
N ILE A 250 11.35 -4.46 -7.34
CA ILE A 250 12.58 -4.22 -6.58
C ILE A 250 13.66 -3.64 -7.48
N LEU A 251 14.56 -2.86 -6.86
CA LEU A 251 15.68 -2.21 -7.55
C LEU A 251 16.89 -2.13 -6.63
N GLU A 252 18.06 -2.52 -7.12
CA GLU A 252 19.35 -2.15 -6.53
C GLU A 252 19.76 -0.78 -7.04
N PHE A 253 20.00 0.18 -6.13
CA PHE A 253 20.32 1.56 -6.48
C PHE A 253 21.58 2.04 -5.76
N GLY A 254 22.68 2.14 -6.50
CA GLY A 254 24.00 2.42 -5.93
C GLY A 254 24.44 1.30 -4.98
N LYS A 255 24.58 1.61 -3.69
CA LYS A 255 24.88 0.63 -2.62
C LYS A 255 23.63 0.21 -1.83
N GLY A 256 22.48 0.78 -2.14
CA GLY A 256 21.22 0.54 -1.44
C GLY A 256 20.23 -0.28 -2.26
N LYS A 257 19.06 -0.46 -1.69
CA LYS A 257 17.98 -1.25 -2.27
C LYS A 257 16.64 -0.53 -2.12
N ILE A 258 15.77 -0.73 -3.08
CA ILE A 258 14.44 -0.15 -3.10
C ILE A 258 13.45 -1.27 -3.42
N ALA A 259 12.33 -1.26 -2.71
CA ALA A 259 11.14 -2.00 -3.06
C ALA A 259 9.98 -1.00 -3.20
N VAL A 260 9.24 -1.09 -4.29
CA VAL A 260 8.08 -0.23 -4.57
C VAL A 260 6.85 -1.09 -4.73
N PHE A 261 5.77 -0.72 -4.04
CA PHE A 261 4.49 -1.41 -4.09
C PHE A 261 3.32 -0.43 -4.22
N GLY A 262 2.37 -0.81 -5.07
CA GLY A 262 1.15 -0.05 -5.33
C GLY A 262 -0.03 -0.46 -4.45
N GLU A 263 0.18 -1.24 -3.37
CA GLU A 263 -0.89 -1.71 -2.50
C GLU A 263 -0.38 -1.87 -1.07
N ALA A 264 -1.13 -1.37 -0.10
CA ALA A 264 -0.70 -1.29 1.29
C ALA A 264 -1.32 -2.35 2.19
N ALA A 265 -2.55 -2.79 1.91
CA ALA A 265 -3.24 -3.75 2.78
C ALA A 265 -2.52 -5.10 2.82
N MET A 266 -1.88 -5.53 1.72
CA MET A 266 -1.10 -6.76 1.68
C MET A 266 0.02 -6.84 2.74
N PHE A 267 0.48 -5.67 3.21
CA PHE A 267 1.56 -5.55 4.21
C PHE A 267 1.06 -5.49 5.65
N THR A 268 -0.25 -5.41 5.87
CA THR A 268 -0.83 -5.28 7.21
C THR A 268 -2.05 -6.16 7.38
N ALA A 269 -2.71 -6.10 8.52
CA ALA A 269 -3.98 -6.76 8.78
C ALA A 269 -5.03 -5.71 9.16
N GLN A 270 -6.16 -5.70 8.44
CA GLN A 270 -7.20 -4.69 8.63
C GLN A 270 -8.58 -5.33 8.61
N THR A 271 -9.52 -4.73 9.33
CA THR A 271 -10.92 -5.12 9.34
C THR A 271 -11.83 -3.96 8.94
N ILE A 272 -12.91 -4.31 8.24
CA ILE A 272 -14.05 -3.43 8.01
C ILE A 272 -15.26 -4.11 8.59
N THR A 273 -15.97 -3.44 9.50
CA THR A 273 -17.23 -3.93 10.05
C THR A 273 -18.37 -3.06 9.53
N ASN A 274 -19.39 -3.70 8.95
CA ASN A 274 -20.62 -3.07 8.51
C ASN A 274 -21.83 -3.94 8.93
N ASN A 275 -23.03 -3.56 8.49
CA ASN A 275 -24.27 -4.28 8.82
C ASN A 275 -24.31 -5.72 8.30
N SER A 276 -23.46 -6.08 7.33
CA SER A 276 -23.39 -7.43 6.74
C SER A 276 -22.32 -8.31 7.42
N GLY A 277 -21.49 -7.75 8.32
CA GLY A 277 -20.46 -8.49 9.04
C GLY A 277 -19.11 -7.80 9.11
N THR A 278 -18.10 -8.56 9.57
CA THR A 278 -16.71 -8.13 9.63
C THR A 278 -15.91 -8.82 8.53
N TYR A 279 -15.25 -8.02 7.71
CA TYR A 279 -14.42 -8.46 6.59
C TYR A 279 -12.94 -8.21 6.91
N LYS A 280 -12.09 -9.19 6.61
CA LYS A 280 -10.65 -9.15 6.83
C LYS A 280 -9.92 -8.85 5.54
N PHE A 281 -8.99 -7.89 5.59
CA PHE A 281 -8.15 -7.47 4.47
C PHE A 281 -6.68 -7.52 4.87
N GLY A 282 -5.82 -7.88 3.94
CA GLY A 282 -4.38 -7.97 4.19
C GLY A 282 -3.91 -9.38 4.54
N PHE A 283 -2.78 -9.49 5.18
CA PHE A 283 -2.08 -10.76 5.34
C PHE A 283 -2.77 -11.79 6.26
N HIS A 284 -3.81 -11.41 6.99
CA HIS A 284 -4.62 -12.32 7.83
C HIS A 284 -5.93 -12.73 7.15
N SER A 285 -6.19 -12.27 5.92
CA SER A 285 -7.29 -12.76 5.12
C SER A 285 -7.03 -14.20 4.67
N GLU A 286 -8.04 -15.07 4.73
CA GLU A 286 -7.96 -16.44 4.22
C GLU A 286 -7.60 -16.49 2.72
N GLN A 287 -7.87 -15.40 1.99
CA GLN A 287 -7.52 -15.25 0.58
C GLN A 287 -6.05 -14.88 0.34
N ALA A 288 -5.27 -14.60 1.39
CA ALA A 288 -3.89 -14.14 1.30
C ALA A 288 -2.89 -15.01 2.11
N PRO A 289 -2.90 -16.35 1.96
CA PRO A 289 -2.14 -17.26 2.83
C PRO A 289 -0.63 -17.08 2.74
N ASN A 290 -0.12 -16.53 1.63
CA ASN A 290 1.32 -16.37 1.39
C ASN A 290 1.85 -14.97 1.67
N ASN A 291 0.99 -13.98 1.97
CA ASN A 291 1.42 -12.59 2.12
C ASN A 291 2.40 -12.41 3.29
N ILE A 292 2.20 -13.09 4.41
CA ILE A 292 3.14 -13.05 5.54
C ILE A 292 4.54 -13.51 5.12
N GLN A 293 4.64 -14.64 4.44
CA GLN A 293 5.94 -15.15 4.00
C GLN A 293 6.59 -14.24 2.97
N PHE A 294 5.79 -13.64 2.08
CA PHE A 294 6.28 -12.63 1.13
C PHE A 294 6.88 -11.42 1.84
N ILE A 295 6.19 -10.85 2.82
CA ILE A 295 6.68 -9.72 3.61
C ILE A 295 8.02 -10.08 4.27
N ARG A 296 8.10 -11.25 4.91
CA ARG A 296 9.31 -11.74 5.57
C ARG A 296 10.49 -11.87 4.59
N ASN A 297 10.25 -12.42 3.40
CA ASN A 297 11.30 -12.56 2.38
C ASN A 297 11.73 -11.18 1.83
N LEU A 298 10.78 -10.29 1.57
CA LEU A 298 11.03 -8.95 1.06
C LEU A 298 11.85 -8.10 2.05
N ILE A 299 11.43 -8.06 3.31
CA ILE A 299 12.14 -7.31 4.35
C ILE A 299 13.54 -7.90 4.59
N PHE A 300 13.68 -9.21 4.54
CA PHE A 300 15.00 -9.83 4.63
C PHE A 300 15.88 -9.45 3.43
N TRP A 301 15.37 -9.44 2.20
CA TRP A 301 16.10 -8.97 1.03
C TRP A 301 16.56 -7.53 1.20
N LEU A 302 15.67 -6.64 1.64
CA LEU A 302 16.00 -5.24 1.90
C LEU A 302 17.11 -5.12 2.96
N SER A 303 16.95 -5.79 4.09
CA SER A 303 17.85 -5.65 5.25
C SER A 303 19.21 -6.33 5.09
N LYS A 304 19.32 -7.32 4.18
CA LYS A 304 20.57 -8.04 3.91
C LYS A 304 21.61 -7.10 3.29
N LYS A 305 22.85 -7.16 3.80
CA LYS A 305 24.02 -6.42 3.29
C LYS A 305 24.37 -6.85 1.87
#